data_319cbbbc1c6b5fa459b6e3400a6cee1c
#
_entry.id   319cbbbc1c6b5fa459b6e3400a6cee1c
#
_cell.length_a   1.000
_cell.length_b   1.000
_cell.length_c   1.000
_cell.angle_alpha   90.00
_cell.angle_beta   90.00
_cell.angle_gamma   90.00
#
_symmetry.space_group_name_H-M   'P 1'
#
loop_
_entity.id
_entity.type
_entity.pdbx_description
1 polymer ?
#
loop_
_entity_poly.entity_id
_entity_poly.type
_entity_poly.pdbx_seq_one_letter_code
_entity_poly.pdbx_strand_id
1 'polypeptide(L)'
;LLAADGDGDAKKKSAEPSEEEILLLMRMFSETFEQIERNYVKGVDRRRLMEAAIRGMLKELDQYSNYISPEQISRFQQSVSQQFGGIGIQVRPDLVVATPLAGSPAYKAGIKAGDRIVEIDGKKASEFPEGRKLETAVSLMKGKPGEPVTLGIRRTGVTDMITITVKRAIVQVPTVIGDAFDDNDQWNFMLDDKQKIGYIRLTHFARRTADELKVAMAQLKKQGMKGLIIDLRFNPGGLLSQATRISDMFIEKGRIVSTKGRNVRERVWNATKPGTHSGFPMAVLVNHFSASASEILSACLQDHKRAVIIGERTWGKGSVQNVIQLEGGSSALKLTTASYHRPSGRNIHRFPKSKPSDVWGVMPDKGLEVKMTRIDMIRYQEYRRQRDVIRDEDPPKSDFVDIQLAKAVDHLNTALKPKPKDKPKKDKKGDKKKKDKKKPGDKKKSDKKKSDKKKTDKKKPGEKKKPGEKKKSDKKKSDSKKPGKKKPATSKTKG
;
A
#
# COMPACT_ATOMS: atom_id res chain seq x y z
N LEU A 1 11.85 -11.35 44.05
CA LEU A 1 11.43 -10.17 44.79
C LEU A 1 11.18 -9.00 43.87
N LEU A 2 9.90 -8.69 43.77
CA LEU A 2 9.25 -7.38 43.48
C LEU A 2 9.59 -6.67 42.17
N ALA A 3 8.63 -6.80 41.27
CA ALA A 3 8.27 -5.83 40.23
C ALA A 3 8.00 -4.45 40.84
N ALA A 4 8.50 -3.42 40.20
CA ALA A 4 8.02 -2.04 40.36
C ALA A 4 7.43 -1.59 39.03
N ASP A 5 6.13 -1.70 38.94
CA ASP A 5 5.29 -1.00 37.96
C ASP A 5 5.36 0.49 38.28
N GLY A 6 6.02 1.24 37.43
CA GLY A 6 6.04 2.69 37.45
C GLY A 6 5.21 3.24 36.29
N ASP A 7 3.90 3.08 36.35
CA ASP A 7 2.96 3.77 35.47
C ASP A 7 2.50 5.05 36.19
N GLY A 8 3.24 6.12 35.97
CA GLY A 8 3.04 7.43 36.55
C GLY A 8 2.95 8.54 35.52
N ASP A 9 2.15 8.36 34.47
CA ASP A 9 1.72 9.46 33.62
C ASP A 9 0.19 9.56 33.63
N ALA A 10 -0.35 9.95 34.78
CA ALA A 10 -1.72 10.40 34.92
C ALA A 10 -1.87 11.67 34.04
N LYS A 11 -2.17 11.49 32.75
CA LYS A 11 -2.67 12.56 31.91
C LYS A 11 -3.84 13.18 32.63
N LYS A 12 -3.63 14.40 33.19
CA LYS A 12 -4.72 15.33 33.49
C LYS A 12 -5.63 15.32 32.26
N LYS A 13 -6.82 14.76 32.40
CA LYS A 13 -7.91 15.02 31.45
C LYS A 13 -8.07 16.53 31.47
N SER A 14 -7.54 17.22 30.45
CA SER A 14 -7.91 18.62 30.23
C SER A 14 -9.42 18.58 30.08
N ALA A 15 -10.11 19.34 30.95
CA ALA A 15 -11.53 19.56 30.79
C ALA A 15 -11.77 20.03 29.35
N GLU A 16 -12.83 19.56 28.72
CA GLU A 16 -13.20 20.10 27.41
C GLU A 16 -13.40 21.61 27.57
N PRO A 17 -12.84 22.45 26.67
CA PRO A 17 -12.96 23.89 26.76
C PRO A 17 -14.44 24.27 26.79
N SER A 18 -14.80 25.22 27.61
CA SER A 18 -16.17 25.72 27.67
C SER A 18 -16.57 26.36 26.33
N GLU A 19 -17.85 26.44 26.04
CA GLU A 19 -18.34 27.14 24.83
C GLU A 19 -17.85 28.59 24.79
N GLU A 20 -17.78 29.27 25.96
CA GLU A 20 -17.25 30.62 26.08
C GLU A 20 -15.78 30.72 25.70
N GLU A 21 -14.96 29.77 26.11
CA GLU A 21 -13.53 29.73 25.73
C GLU A 21 -13.38 29.52 24.21
N ILE A 22 -14.20 28.65 23.61
CA ILE A 22 -14.20 28.44 22.16
C ILE A 22 -14.58 29.71 21.41
N LEU A 23 -15.64 30.39 21.85
CA LEU A 23 -16.10 31.64 21.26
C LEU A 23 -15.03 32.76 21.38
N LEU A 24 -14.37 32.86 22.53
CA LEU A 24 -13.29 33.85 22.76
C LEU A 24 -12.12 33.61 21.79
N LEU A 25 -11.71 32.33 21.60
CA LEU A 25 -10.63 31.98 20.66
C LEU A 25 -11.02 32.29 19.20
N MET A 26 -12.26 31.99 18.81
CA MET A 26 -12.77 32.31 17.46
C MET A 26 -12.83 33.84 17.23
N ARG A 27 -13.25 34.59 18.23
CA ARG A 27 -13.25 36.05 18.18
C ARG A 27 -11.84 36.61 18.02
N MET A 28 -10.89 36.17 18.85
CA MET A 28 -9.47 36.55 18.74
C MET A 28 -8.90 36.26 17.34
N PHE A 29 -9.23 35.11 16.77
CA PHE A 29 -8.81 34.73 15.41
C PHE A 29 -9.36 35.70 14.37
N SER A 30 -10.67 35.99 14.45
CA SER A 30 -11.35 36.87 13.49
C SER A 30 -10.85 38.31 13.59
N GLU A 31 -10.68 38.84 14.81
CA GLU A 31 -10.13 40.19 15.06
C GLU A 31 -8.67 40.28 14.52
N THR A 32 -7.85 39.27 14.77
CA THR A 32 -6.48 39.22 14.24
C THR A 32 -6.46 39.27 12.72
N PHE A 33 -7.33 38.47 12.07
CA PHE A 33 -7.44 38.43 10.62
C PHE A 33 -7.83 39.81 10.06
N GLU A 34 -8.83 40.48 10.66
CA GLU A 34 -9.29 41.78 10.26
C GLU A 34 -8.20 42.86 10.46
N GLN A 35 -7.46 42.83 11.59
CA GLN A 35 -6.36 43.75 11.84
C GLN A 35 -5.23 43.60 10.83
N ILE A 36 -4.89 42.37 10.44
CA ILE A 36 -3.89 42.12 9.38
C ILE A 36 -4.37 42.72 8.05
N GLU A 37 -5.63 42.47 7.68
CA GLU A 37 -6.19 42.96 6.42
C GLU A 37 -6.20 44.50 6.35
N ARG A 38 -6.57 45.15 7.46
CA ARG A 38 -6.66 46.62 7.51
C ARG A 38 -5.31 47.33 7.59
N ASN A 39 -4.38 46.77 8.36
CA ASN A 39 -3.20 47.52 8.79
C ASN A 39 -1.89 47.04 8.17
N TYR A 40 -1.87 45.88 7.50
CA TYR A 40 -0.63 45.44 6.88
C TYR A 40 -0.23 46.33 5.71
N VAL A 41 1.08 46.65 5.62
CA VAL A 41 1.66 47.63 4.69
C VAL A 41 1.37 47.37 3.20
N LYS A 42 0.96 46.16 2.84
CA LYS A 42 0.60 45.75 1.48
C LYS A 42 -0.76 45.07 1.47
N GLY A 43 -1.46 45.11 0.34
CA GLY A 43 -2.69 44.32 0.16
C GLY A 43 -2.46 42.84 0.41
N VAL A 44 -3.40 42.19 1.10
CA VAL A 44 -3.33 40.78 1.49
C VAL A 44 -4.36 39.98 0.71
N ASP A 45 -3.95 38.81 0.22
CA ASP A 45 -4.88 37.82 -0.30
C ASP A 45 -5.50 37.04 0.88
N ARG A 46 -6.79 37.26 1.08
CA ARG A 46 -7.57 36.64 2.17
C ARG A 46 -7.49 35.12 2.16
N ARG A 47 -7.62 34.53 0.97
CA ARG A 47 -7.59 33.08 0.83
C ARG A 47 -6.22 32.52 1.22
N ARG A 48 -5.17 33.11 0.68
CA ARG A 48 -3.79 32.71 0.98
C ARG A 48 -3.46 32.82 2.46
N LEU A 49 -3.96 33.90 3.12
CA LEU A 49 -3.78 34.07 4.56
C LEU A 49 -4.52 33.00 5.36
N MET A 50 -5.77 32.69 5.00
CA MET A 50 -6.55 31.62 5.63
C MET A 50 -5.90 30.26 5.46
N GLU A 51 -5.43 29.94 4.26
CA GLU A 51 -4.72 28.69 4.00
C GLU A 51 -3.42 28.55 4.81
N ALA A 52 -2.71 29.68 5.00
CA ALA A 52 -1.52 29.72 5.84
C ALA A 52 -1.86 29.45 7.31
N ALA A 53 -2.96 30.02 7.82
CA ALA A 53 -3.44 29.74 9.17
C ALA A 53 -3.82 28.28 9.36
N ILE A 54 -4.56 27.67 8.41
CA ILE A 54 -4.92 26.25 8.44
C ILE A 54 -3.64 25.37 8.46
N ARG A 55 -2.66 25.69 7.61
CA ARG A 55 -1.38 24.95 7.59
C ARG A 55 -0.61 25.11 8.90
N GLY A 56 -0.66 26.31 9.53
CA GLY A 56 -0.09 26.54 10.85
C GLY A 56 -0.70 25.62 11.91
N MET A 57 -2.02 25.59 12.02
CA MET A 57 -2.72 24.70 12.95
C MET A 57 -2.36 23.21 12.74
N LEU A 58 -2.31 22.74 11.50
CA LEU A 58 -1.98 21.35 11.19
C LEU A 58 -0.54 20.99 11.54
N LYS A 59 0.39 21.94 11.42
CA LYS A 59 1.80 21.74 11.77
C LYS A 59 2.02 21.48 13.26
N GLU A 60 1.15 22.04 14.12
CA GLU A 60 1.18 21.80 15.58
C GLU A 60 0.71 20.37 15.95
N LEU A 61 0.01 19.67 15.04
CA LEU A 61 -0.52 18.34 15.33
C LEU A 61 0.52 17.25 15.06
N ASP A 62 0.98 17.15 13.80
CA ASP A 62 1.96 16.16 13.36
C ASP A 62 2.48 16.48 11.94
N GLN A 63 3.55 15.74 11.53
CA GLN A 63 4.17 15.90 10.21
C GLN A 63 3.38 15.32 9.03
N TYR A 64 2.26 14.61 9.26
CA TYR A 64 1.49 13.89 8.25
C TYR A 64 0.17 14.56 7.92
N SER A 65 -0.34 15.37 8.85
CA SER A 65 -1.55 16.18 8.65
C SER A 65 -1.23 17.37 7.75
N ASN A 66 -2.06 17.59 6.74
CA ASN A 66 -1.84 18.66 5.77
C ASN A 66 -3.16 19.14 5.14
N TYR A 67 -3.17 20.41 4.72
CA TYR A 67 -4.22 20.99 3.88
C TYR A 67 -3.86 20.79 2.40
N ILE A 68 -4.82 20.32 1.62
CA ILE A 68 -4.73 20.14 0.17
C ILE A 68 -5.56 21.24 -0.47
N SER A 69 -4.88 22.21 -1.09
CA SER A 69 -5.53 23.33 -1.74
C SER A 69 -6.22 22.93 -3.05
N PRO A 70 -7.12 23.78 -3.62
CA PRO A 70 -7.77 23.50 -4.89
C PRO A 70 -6.80 23.19 -6.03
N GLU A 71 -5.65 23.88 -6.07
CA GLU A 71 -4.62 23.64 -7.10
C GLU A 71 -3.94 22.28 -6.92
N GLN A 72 -3.96 21.75 -5.71
CA GLN A 72 -3.29 20.48 -5.36
C GLN A 72 -4.22 19.27 -5.42
N ILE A 73 -5.54 19.45 -5.37
CA ILE A 73 -6.51 18.34 -5.24
C ILE A 73 -6.42 17.36 -6.41
N SER A 74 -6.28 17.85 -7.65
CA SER A 74 -6.13 17.01 -8.83
C SER A 74 -4.85 16.19 -8.81
N ARG A 75 -3.72 16.78 -8.40
CA ARG A 75 -2.44 16.06 -8.25
C ARG A 75 -2.53 15.00 -7.17
N PHE A 76 -3.21 15.30 -6.06
CA PHE A 76 -3.44 14.35 -4.98
C PHE A 76 -4.28 13.16 -5.47
N GLN A 77 -5.37 13.39 -6.20
CA GLN A 77 -6.23 12.34 -6.76
C GLN A 77 -5.46 11.47 -7.76
N GLN A 78 -4.63 12.07 -8.63
CA GLN A 78 -3.76 11.34 -9.54
C GLN A 78 -2.76 10.45 -8.80
N SER A 79 -2.16 10.95 -7.73
CA SER A 79 -1.24 10.18 -6.88
C SER A 79 -1.93 8.96 -6.25
N VAL A 80 -3.15 9.13 -5.75
CA VAL A 80 -3.93 8.03 -5.12
C VAL A 80 -4.37 6.99 -6.16
N SER A 81 -4.74 7.42 -7.36
CA SER A 81 -5.20 6.52 -8.43
C SER A 81 -4.06 5.92 -9.26
N GLN A 82 -2.87 6.52 -9.23
CA GLN A 82 -1.76 6.25 -10.15
C GLN A 82 -2.19 6.35 -11.62
N GLN A 83 -3.02 7.36 -11.92
CA GLN A 83 -3.54 7.64 -13.25
C GLN A 83 -3.39 9.12 -13.57
N PHE A 84 -3.08 9.43 -14.81
CA PHE A 84 -3.03 10.82 -15.29
C PHE A 84 -3.37 10.90 -16.79
N GLY A 85 -3.87 12.05 -17.22
CA GLY A 85 -4.03 12.36 -18.64
C GLY A 85 -2.70 12.76 -19.25
N GLY A 86 -2.26 12.06 -20.29
CA GLY A 86 -0.98 12.32 -20.94
C GLY A 86 -0.59 11.24 -21.94
N ILE A 87 0.69 11.16 -22.27
CA ILE A 87 1.21 10.25 -23.30
C ILE A 87 1.88 8.98 -22.76
N GLY A 88 2.28 8.95 -21.46
CA GLY A 88 2.82 7.75 -20.83
C GLY A 88 4.30 7.50 -21.09
N ILE A 89 5.15 8.47 -20.75
CA ILE A 89 6.62 8.31 -20.73
C ILE A 89 7.19 8.70 -19.37
N GLN A 90 8.30 8.09 -19.02
CA GLN A 90 9.17 8.54 -17.94
C GLN A 90 10.29 9.37 -18.55
N VAL A 91 10.52 10.59 -18.04
CA VAL A 91 11.50 11.53 -18.56
C VAL A 91 12.48 11.91 -17.46
N ARG A 92 13.76 11.93 -17.80
CA ARG A 92 14.84 12.38 -16.92
C ARG A 92 14.92 13.91 -16.89
N PRO A 93 15.62 14.52 -15.91
CA PRO A 93 15.78 15.97 -15.82
C PRO A 93 16.41 16.62 -17.06
N ASP A 94 17.22 15.89 -17.82
CA ASP A 94 17.85 16.29 -19.07
C ASP A 94 16.95 16.12 -20.31
N LEU A 95 15.64 15.86 -20.09
CA LEU A 95 14.61 15.63 -21.09
C LEU A 95 14.85 14.41 -22.00
N VAL A 96 15.64 13.46 -21.56
CA VAL A 96 15.76 12.16 -22.21
C VAL A 96 14.68 11.21 -21.69
N VAL A 97 14.00 10.54 -22.59
CA VAL A 97 13.01 9.50 -22.29
C VAL A 97 13.75 8.34 -21.62
N ALA A 98 13.45 8.08 -20.34
CA ALA A 98 13.98 6.93 -19.63
C ALA A 98 13.34 5.65 -20.17
N THR A 99 12.01 5.63 -20.28
CA THR A 99 11.23 4.55 -20.93
C THR A 99 9.82 5.04 -21.26
N PRO A 100 9.20 4.60 -22.35
CA PRO A 100 7.75 4.63 -22.51
C PRO A 100 7.11 3.57 -21.62
N LEU A 101 5.91 3.81 -21.12
CA LEU A 101 5.14 2.81 -20.38
C LEU A 101 4.50 1.82 -21.36
N ALA A 102 4.62 0.53 -21.13
CA ALA A 102 4.06 -0.50 -22.00
C ALA A 102 2.57 -0.24 -22.33
N GLY A 103 2.22 -0.31 -23.61
CA GLY A 103 0.86 -0.08 -24.10
C GLY A 103 0.36 1.36 -24.02
N SER A 104 1.15 2.32 -23.56
CA SER A 104 0.80 3.75 -23.51
C SER A 104 0.69 4.36 -24.92
N PRO A 105 0.08 5.56 -25.04
CA PRO A 105 0.06 6.27 -26.33
C PRO A 105 1.45 6.52 -26.92
N ALA A 106 2.42 6.91 -26.11
CA ALA A 106 3.79 7.14 -26.53
C ALA A 106 4.49 5.85 -27.01
N TYR A 107 4.29 4.75 -26.28
CA TYR A 107 4.78 3.42 -26.68
C TYR A 107 4.24 3.04 -28.07
N LYS A 108 2.93 3.16 -28.27
CA LYS A 108 2.27 2.85 -29.56
C LYS A 108 2.69 3.77 -30.69
N ALA A 109 3.09 5.00 -30.37
CA ALA A 109 3.59 5.97 -31.34
C ALA A 109 5.08 5.78 -31.68
N GLY A 110 5.77 4.78 -31.09
CA GLY A 110 7.16 4.45 -31.38
C GLY A 110 8.19 5.34 -30.70
N ILE A 111 7.81 6.01 -29.59
CA ILE A 111 8.78 6.69 -28.72
C ILE A 111 9.58 5.63 -27.98
N LYS A 112 10.92 5.74 -27.97
CA LYS A 112 11.84 4.77 -27.39
C LYS A 112 12.62 5.35 -26.21
N ALA A 113 13.17 4.45 -25.39
CA ALA A 113 14.16 4.83 -24.39
C ALA A 113 15.39 5.46 -25.06
N GLY A 114 15.94 6.52 -24.47
CA GLY A 114 17.06 7.26 -25.05
C GLY A 114 16.67 8.43 -25.98
N ASP A 115 15.42 8.51 -26.43
CA ASP A 115 14.94 9.66 -27.21
C ASP A 115 15.08 10.96 -26.41
N ARG A 116 15.73 11.97 -26.99
CA ARG A 116 15.85 13.29 -26.35
C ARG A 116 14.76 14.20 -26.88
N ILE A 117 13.91 14.70 -26.01
CA ILE A 117 12.86 15.66 -26.35
C ILE A 117 13.51 17.04 -26.56
N VAL A 118 13.37 17.57 -27.74
CA VAL A 118 13.95 18.89 -28.12
C VAL A 118 12.88 19.93 -28.41
N GLU A 119 11.62 19.49 -28.64
CA GLU A 119 10.50 20.38 -28.92
C GLU A 119 9.18 19.75 -28.45
N ILE A 120 8.24 20.56 -27.98
CA ILE A 120 6.88 20.15 -27.60
C ILE A 120 5.89 21.21 -28.10
N ASP A 121 4.96 20.82 -28.97
CA ASP A 121 3.96 21.71 -29.62
C ASP A 121 4.60 23.02 -30.15
N GLY A 122 5.72 22.89 -30.90
CA GLY A 122 6.46 24.02 -31.50
C GLY A 122 7.34 24.81 -30.52
N LYS A 123 7.33 24.47 -29.19
CA LYS A 123 8.17 25.14 -28.19
C LYS A 123 9.47 24.38 -28.00
N LYS A 124 10.60 25.03 -28.25
CA LYS A 124 11.92 24.42 -28.11
C LYS A 124 12.26 24.21 -26.64
N ALA A 125 12.78 23.03 -26.31
CA ALA A 125 13.21 22.69 -24.95
C ALA A 125 14.34 23.57 -24.40
N SER A 126 15.14 24.20 -25.30
CA SER A 126 16.16 25.19 -24.97
C SER A 126 15.59 26.47 -24.36
N GLU A 127 14.33 26.80 -24.67
CA GLU A 127 13.63 28.00 -24.23
C GLU A 127 12.90 27.79 -22.88
N PHE A 128 12.88 26.55 -22.36
CA PHE A 128 12.23 26.27 -21.07
C PHE A 128 13.03 26.89 -19.91
N PRO A 129 12.33 27.44 -18.91
CA PRO A 129 12.99 28.09 -17.78
C PRO A 129 14.03 27.20 -17.12
N GLU A 130 15.21 27.73 -16.87
CA GLU A 130 16.31 27.02 -16.20
C GLU A 130 15.85 26.52 -14.81
N GLY A 131 16.25 25.31 -14.45
CA GLY A 131 15.81 24.64 -13.21
C GLY A 131 14.37 24.11 -13.22
N ARG A 132 13.54 24.47 -14.25
CA ARG A 132 12.15 24.02 -14.40
C ARG A 132 11.88 23.33 -15.74
N LYS A 133 12.90 22.97 -16.49
CA LYS A 133 12.78 22.32 -17.81
C LYS A 133 11.90 21.08 -17.78
N LEU A 134 12.14 20.17 -16.84
CA LEU A 134 11.35 18.95 -16.69
C LEU A 134 9.90 19.25 -16.31
N GLU A 135 9.65 20.16 -15.36
CA GLU A 135 8.30 20.55 -14.95
C GLU A 135 7.51 21.11 -16.12
N THR A 136 8.13 22.00 -16.91
CA THR A 136 7.54 22.61 -18.10
C THR A 136 7.22 21.54 -19.16
N ALA A 137 8.16 20.66 -19.48
CA ALA A 137 7.96 19.57 -20.43
C ALA A 137 6.81 18.63 -19.99
N VAL A 138 6.81 18.21 -18.73
CA VAL A 138 5.76 17.35 -18.17
C VAL A 138 4.40 18.04 -18.21
N SER A 139 4.33 19.34 -17.93
CA SER A 139 3.07 20.12 -18.02
C SER A 139 2.51 20.18 -19.45
N LEU A 140 3.37 20.37 -20.45
CA LEU A 140 2.98 20.41 -21.86
C LEU A 140 2.53 19.02 -22.37
N MET A 141 3.19 17.95 -21.94
CA MET A 141 2.84 16.57 -22.34
C MET A 141 1.59 16.04 -21.64
N LYS A 142 1.23 16.56 -20.46
CA LYS A 142 -0.04 16.26 -19.80
C LYS A 142 -1.18 17.05 -20.42
N GLY A 143 -2.41 16.55 -20.30
CA GLY A 143 -3.60 17.22 -20.80
C GLY A 143 -4.81 16.30 -20.83
N LYS A 144 -5.90 16.79 -21.43
CA LYS A 144 -7.14 16.02 -21.52
C LYS A 144 -6.99 14.82 -22.46
N PRO A 145 -7.57 13.67 -22.13
CA PRO A 145 -7.61 12.52 -23.04
C PRO A 145 -8.24 12.90 -24.38
N GLY A 146 -7.62 12.44 -25.48
CA GLY A 146 -8.06 12.72 -26.85
C GLY A 146 -7.36 13.92 -27.52
N GLU A 147 -6.84 14.88 -26.74
CA GLU A 147 -6.09 16.01 -27.30
C GLU A 147 -4.71 15.57 -27.81
N PRO A 148 -4.24 16.01 -28.98
CA PRO A 148 -2.91 15.68 -29.47
C PRO A 148 -1.83 16.50 -28.77
N VAL A 149 -0.62 15.99 -28.77
CA VAL A 149 0.64 16.69 -28.49
C VAL A 149 1.68 16.24 -29.48
N THR A 150 2.44 17.19 -30.04
CA THR A 150 3.49 16.91 -31.00
C THR A 150 4.84 17.08 -30.34
N LEU A 151 5.69 16.03 -30.42
CA LEU A 151 7.04 16.01 -29.90
C LEU A 151 8.05 16.03 -31.04
N GLY A 152 9.03 16.94 -30.98
CA GLY A 152 10.28 16.84 -31.71
C GLY A 152 11.30 16.09 -30.87
N ILE A 153 11.80 14.99 -31.37
CA ILE A 153 12.79 14.16 -30.66
C ILE A 153 14.08 13.99 -31.49
N ARG A 154 15.20 13.84 -30.79
CA ARG A 154 16.45 13.36 -31.35
C ARG A 154 16.73 11.95 -30.84
N ARG A 155 16.97 11.04 -31.79
CA ARG A 155 17.26 9.62 -31.50
C ARG A 155 18.70 9.32 -31.90
N THR A 156 19.43 8.59 -31.07
CA THR A 156 20.77 8.13 -31.38
C THR A 156 20.78 7.32 -32.69
N GLY A 157 21.72 7.62 -33.59
CA GLY A 157 21.81 6.97 -34.90
C GLY A 157 20.89 7.56 -35.97
N VAL A 158 20.09 8.62 -35.67
CA VAL A 158 19.25 9.33 -36.63
C VAL A 158 19.68 10.79 -36.67
N THR A 159 20.05 11.29 -37.89
CA THR A 159 20.55 12.67 -38.08
C THR A 159 19.45 13.70 -37.92
N ASP A 160 18.28 13.43 -38.50
CA ASP A 160 17.17 14.36 -38.51
C ASP A 160 16.32 14.31 -37.26
N MET A 161 15.65 15.44 -36.97
CA MET A 161 14.66 15.49 -35.90
C MET A 161 13.42 14.67 -36.31
N ILE A 162 13.03 13.75 -35.46
CA ILE A 162 11.81 12.95 -35.65
C ILE A 162 10.64 13.69 -35.00
N THR A 163 9.59 13.95 -35.78
CA THR A 163 8.35 14.57 -35.27
C THR A 163 7.29 13.49 -35.04
N ILE A 164 6.79 13.38 -33.82
CA ILE A 164 5.78 12.39 -33.45
C ILE A 164 4.59 13.09 -32.79
N THR A 165 3.40 12.91 -33.37
CA THR A 165 2.16 13.39 -32.76
C THR A 165 1.48 12.24 -32.00
N VAL A 166 1.21 12.46 -30.71
CA VAL A 166 0.63 11.48 -29.80
C VAL A 166 -0.69 12.00 -29.26
N LYS A 167 -1.77 11.22 -29.37
CA LYS A 167 -3.03 11.52 -28.68
C LYS A 167 -2.94 11.16 -27.22
N ARG A 168 -3.19 12.12 -26.33
CA ARG A 168 -3.20 11.89 -24.88
C ARG A 168 -4.31 10.91 -24.51
N ALA A 169 -4.06 10.06 -23.52
CA ALA A 169 -5.04 9.15 -22.95
C ALA A 169 -4.94 9.14 -21.42
N ILE A 170 -5.87 8.45 -20.75
CA ILE A 170 -5.67 8.10 -19.35
C ILE A 170 -4.57 7.04 -19.29
N VAL A 171 -3.42 7.43 -18.77
CA VAL A 171 -2.28 6.55 -18.56
C VAL A 171 -2.32 6.00 -17.15
N GLN A 172 -2.16 4.68 -17.03
CA GLN A 172 -2.04 3.98 -15.75
C GLN A 172 -0.58 3.64 -15.51
N VAL A 173 -0.07 4.00 -14.34
CA VAL A 173 1.26 3.60 -13.92
C VAL A 173 1.15 2.26 -13.19
N PRO A 174 1.80 1.18 -13.67
CA PRO A 174 1.79 -0.10 -12.99
C PRO A 174 2.37 0.02 -11.58
N THR A 175 1.70 -0.60 -10.61
CA THR A 175 2.15 -0.65 -9.21
C THR A 175 2.67 -2.03 -8.82
N VAL A 176 2.43 -3.03 -9.66
CA VAL A 176 2.93 -4.40 -9.55
C VAL A 176 3.85 -4.66 -10.74
N ILE A 177 5.12 -4.83 -10.47
CA ILE A 177 6.18 -4.96 -11.47
C ILE A 177 7.09 -6.16 -11.14
N GLY A 178 7.71 -6.71 -12.17
CA GLY A 178 8.61 -7.87 -12.07
C GLY A 178 10.08 -7.50 -11.91
N ASP A 179 10.96 -8.43 -12.28
CA ASP A 179 12.40 -8.23 -12.26
C ASP A 179 12.91 -7.43 -13.47
N ALA A 180 12.43 -7.77 -14.66
CA ALA A 180 12.77 -7.11 -15.91
C ALA A 180 11.60 -7.28 -16.89
N PHE A 181 11.67 -6.62 -18.04
CA PHE A 181 10.78 -6.90 -19.15
C PHE A 181 11.24 -8.16 -19.92
N ASP A 182 10.29 -8.89 -20.47
CA ASP A 182 10.53 -9.98 -21.42
C ASP A 182 10.51 -9.46 -22.87
N ASP A 183 10.75 -10.36 -23.83
CA ASP A 183 10.78 -10.03 -25.28
C ASP A 183 9.45 -9.51 -25.82
N ASN A 184 8.37 -9.60 -25.06
CA ASN A 184 7.04 -9.07 -25.41
C ASN A 184 6.72 -7.76 -24.66
N ASP A 185 7.71 -7.12 -24.08
CA ASP A 185 7.56 -5.91 -23.24
C ASP A 185 6.61 -6.09 -22.05
N GLN A 186 6.50 -7.32 -21.55
CA GLN A 186 5.74 -7.65 -20.35
C GLN A 186 6.69 -7.87 -19.17
N TRP A 187 6.22 -7.57 -17.95
CA TRP A 187 6.99 -7.83 -16.76
C TRP A 187 7.19 -9.33 -16.54
N ASN A 188 8.45 -9.76 -16.49
CA ASN A 188 8.80 -11.12 -16.04
C ASN A 188 8.74 -11.17 -14.51
N PHE A 189 7.82 -11.99 -13.99
CA PHE A 189 7.66 -12.22 -12.56
C PHE A 189 8.37 -13.50 -12.08
N MET A 190 8.88 -14.35 -12.96
CA MET A 190 9.67 -15.52 -12.59
C MET A 190 11.15 -15.13 -12.52
N LEU A 191 11.71 -15.08 -11.31
CA LEU A 191 13.10 -14.67 -11.10
C LEU A 191 14.08 -15.75 -11.55
N ASP A 192 13.74 -17.02 -11.33
CA ASP A 192 14.55 -18.19 -11.66
C ASP A 192 13.65 -19.34 -12.11
N ASP A 193 13.77 -19.70 -13.39
CA ASP A 193 12.99 -20.78 -13.99
C ASP A 193 13.34 -22.16 -13.46
N LYS A 194 14.56 -22.38 -12.98
CA LYS A 194 15.00 -23.68 -12.43
C LYS A 194 14.44 -23.88 -11.02
N GLN A 195 14.50 -22.85 -10.20
CA GLN A 195 14.05 -22.91 -8.81
C GLN A 195 12.56 -22.56 -8.66
N LYS A 196 11.95 -21.97 -9.70
CA LYS A 196 10.55 -21.56 -9.73
C LYS A 196 10.22 -20.57 -8.60
N ILE A 197 11.09 -19.57 -8.39
CA ILE A 197 10.89 -18.48 -7.44
C ILE A 197 10.27 -17.29 -8.15
N GLY A 198 9.05 -16.94 -7.75
CA GLY A 198 8.38 -15.72 -8.19
C GLY A 198 8.93 -14.49 -7.45
N TYR A 199 9.02 -13.35 -8.16
CA TYR A 199 9.45 -12.08 -7.63
C TYR A 199 8.52 -10.96 -8.07
N ILE A 200 7.90 -10.30 -7.12
CA ILE A 200 6.95 -9.21 -7.35
C ILE A 200 7.37 -8.00 -6.54
N ARG A 201 7.58 -6.87 -7.21
CA ARG A 201 7.79 -5.58 -6.57
C ARG A 201 6.48 -4.82 -6.53
N LEU A 202 6.08 -4.41 -5.33
CA LEU A 202 4.97 -3.47 -5.15
C LEU A 202 5.57 -2.08 -4.95
N THR A 203 5.36 -1.18 -5.91
CA THR A 203 5.92 0.17 -5.86
C THR A 203 5.05 1.14 -5.08
N HIS A 204 3.74 0.88 -5.03
CA HIS A 204 2.75 1.70 -4.33
C HIS A 204 1.48 0.90 -4.05
N PHE A 205 0.69 1.30 -3.04
CA PHE A 205 -0.63 0.73 -2.78
C PHE A 205 -1.73 1.65 -3.35
N ALA A 206 -1.90 1.62 -4.68
CA ALA A 206 -2.89 2.40 -5.42
C ALA A 206 -4.20 1.60 -5.65
N ARG A 207 -5.21 2.22 -6.23
CA ARG A 207 -6.55 1.63 -6.39
C ARG A 207 -6.57 0.24 -7.02
N ARG A 208 -5.64 -0.05 -7.93
CA ARG A 208 -5.62 -1.28 -8.73
C ARG A 208 -4.58 -2.28 -8.30
N THR A 209 -3.73 -1.96 -7.32
CA THR A 209 -2.59 -2.81 -6.93
C THR A 209 -2.99 -4.24 -6.59
N ALA A 210 -4.10 -4.44 -5.87
CA ALA A 210 -4.58 -5.78 -5.56
C ALA A 210 -5.04 -6.55 -6.80
N ASP A 211 -5.63 -5.88 -7.78
CA ASP A 211 -6.09 -6.50 -9.01
C ASP A 211 -4.91 -6.81 -9.95
N GLU A 212 -3.92 -5.91 -10.04
CA GLU A 212 -2.65 -6.15 -10.74
C GLU A 212 -1.89 -7.34 -10.11
N LEU A 213 -1.85 -7.41 -8.77
CA LEU A 213 -1.23 -8.54 -8.07
C LEU A 213 -1.92 -9.87 -8.37
N LYS A 214 -3.26 -9.90 -8.46
CA LYS A 214 -3.99 -11.11 -8.85
C LYS A 214 -3.56 -11.63 -10.22
N VAL A 215 -3.37 -10.73 -11.18
CA VAL A 215 -2.90 -11.09 -12.53
C VAL A 215 -1.49 -11.68 -12.48
N ALA A 216 -0.55 -11.02 -11.78
CA ALA A 216 0.81 -11.52 -11.61
C ALA A 216 0.85 -12.88 -10.90
N MET A 217 0.05 -13.07 -9.86
CA MET A 217 -0.06 -14.35 -9.14
C MET A 217 -0.64 -15.47 -10.02
N ALA A 218 -1.63 -15.17 -10.87
CA ALA A 218 -2.18 -16.14 -11.80
C ALA A 218 -1.13 -16.56 -12.83
N GLN A 219 -0.34 -15.62 -13.37
CA GLN A 219 0.77 -15.92 -14.27
C GLN A 219 1.83 -16.80 -13.61
N LEU A 220 2.30 -16.44 -12.41
CA LEU A 220 3.28 -17.22 -11.64
C LEU A 220 2.78 -18.63 -11.32
N LYS A 221 1.50 -18.77 -10.95
CA LYS A 221 0.88 -20.08 -10.72
C LYS A 221 0.88 -20.93 -11.98
N LYS A 222 0.54 -20.37 -13.15
CA LYS A 222 0.59 -21.05 -14.45
C LYS A 222 2.00 -21.51 -14.79
N GLN A 223 3.03 -20.74 -14.42
CA GLN A 223 4.45 -21.05 -14.63
C GLN A 223 5.01 -22.06 -13.61
N GLY A 224 4.20 -22.52 -12.65
CA GLY A 224 4.60 -23.52 -11.65
C GLY A 224 5.43 -22.97 -10.50
N MET A 225 5.20 -21.72 -10.08
CA MET A 225 5.87 -21.09 -8.94
C MET A 225 5.84 -21.96 -7.68
N LYS A 226 7.01 -22.11 -7.03
CA LYS A 226 7.20 -22.89 -5.80
C LYS A 226 7.50 -22.02 -4.59
N GLY A 227 8.02 -20.80 -4.75
CA GLY A 227 8.29 -19.84 -3.71
C GLY A 227 8.03 -18.41 -4.20
N LEU A 228 7.75 -17.46 -3.30
CA LEU A 228 7.42 -16.07 -3.66
C LEU A 228 8.22 -15.07 -2.83
N ILE A 229 8.82 -14.10 -3.51
CA ILE A 229 9.41 -12.90 -2.91
C ILE A 229 8.52 -11.71 -3.26
N ILE A 230 8.04 -10.98 -2.23
CA ILE A 230 7.40 -9.68 -2.39
C ILE A 230 8.39 -8.60 -1.98
N ASP A 231 8.72 -7.70 -2.89
CA ASP A 231 9.64 -6.59 -2.61
C ASP A 231 8.86 -5.30 -2.34
N LEU A 232 8.98 -4.81 -1.11
CA LEU A 232 8.38 -3.56 -0.63
C LEU A 232 9.44 -2.48 -0.39
N ARG A 233 10.68 -2.70 -0.78
CA ARG A 233 11.73 -1.69 -0.63
C ARG A 233 11.36 -0.44 -1.41
N PHE A 234 11.60 0.73 -0.82
CA PHE A 234 11.25 2.05 -1.36
C PHE A 234 9.74 2.29 -1.59
N ASN A 235 8.86 1.41 -1.09
CA ASN A 235 7.42 1.59 -1.20
C ASN A 235 6.90 2.43 -0.02
N PRO A 236 6.45 3.69 -0.23
CA PRO A 236 5.99 4.57 0.85
C PRO A 236 4.60 4.20 1.39
N GLY A 237 3.99 3.14 0.86
CA GLY A 237 2.65 2.70 1.22
C GLY A 237 1.58 3.18 0.24
N GLY A 238 0.45 3.62 0.76
CA GLY A 238 -0.71 4.05 -0.01
C GLY A 238 -2.02 3.68 0.70
N LEU A 239 -2.99 3.17 -0.05
CA LEU A 239 -4.34 2.90 0.43
C LEU A 239 -4.39 1.71 1.40
N LEU A 240 -4.96 1.94 2.60
CA LEU A 240 -5.23 0.89 3.59
C LEU A 240 -6.05 -0.27 2.98
N SER A 241 -7.07 0.07 2.18
CA SER A 241 -7.92 -0.93 1.52
C SER A 241 -7.14 -1.87 0.60
N GLN A 242 -6.06 -1.41 0.00
CA GLN A 242 -5.21 -2.27 -0.83
C GLN A 242 -4.29 -3.14 0.02
N ALA A 243 -3.72 -2.60 1.10
CA ALA A 243 -2.93 -3.41 2.03
C ALA A 243 -3.78 -4.54 2.64
N THR A 244 -5.01 -4.26 3.04
CA THR A 244 -5.92 -5.30 3.58
C THR A 244 -6.31 -6.33 2.54
N ARG A 245 -6.68 -5.91 1.30
CA ARG A 245 -7.00 -6.84 0.20
C ARG A 245 -5.81 -7.73 -0.17
N ILE A 246 -4.60 -7.17 -0.22
CA ILE A 246 -3.38 -7.92 -0.55
C ILE A 246 -3.00 -8.87 0.60
N SER A 247 -3.11 -8.43 1.85
CA SER A 247 -2.89 -9.32 3.00
C SER A 247 -3.85 -10.51 3.01
N ASP A 248 -5.14 -10.26 2.69
CA ASP A 248 -6.18 -11.28 2.61
C ASP A 248 -5.87 -12.36 1.55
N MET A 249 -5.15 -12.02 0.48
CA MET A 249 -4.72 -13.01 -0.52
C MET A 249 -3.76 -14.08 0.02
N PHE A 250 -3.12 -13.84 1.17
CA PHE A 250 -2.09 -14.73 1.72
C PHE A 250 -2.40 -15.28 3.11
N ILE A 251 -3.45 -14.78 3.77
CA ILE A 251 -3.85 -15.17 5.13
C ILE A 251 -5.25 -15.81 5.08
N GLU A 252 -5.38 -17.02 5.62
CA GLU A 252 -6.67 -17.74 5.60
C GLU A 252 -7.67 -17.24 6.64
N LYS A 253 -7.19 -16.78 7.81
CA LYS A 253 -8.03 -16.35 8.93
C LYS A 253 -7.26 -15.47 9.90
N GLY A 254 -7.99 -14.70 10.69
CA GLY A 254 -7.44 -13.87 11.75
C GLY A 254 -7.33 -12.41 11.36
N ARG A 255 -6.89 -11.59 12.29
CA ARG A 255 -6.78 -10.14 12.12
C ARG A 255 -5.66 -9.80 11.12
N ILE A 256 -5.96 -8.92 10.18
CA ILE A 256 -4.96 -8.31 9.28
C ILE A 256 -4.38 -7.06 9.94
N VAL A 257 -5.26 -6.16 10.37
CA VAL A 257 -4.90 -4.87 11.00
C VAL A 257 -6.10 -4.34 11.76
N SER A 258 -5.87 -3.51 12.78
CA SER A 258 -6.93 -2.68 13.36
C SER A 258 -6.49 -1.23 13.43
N THR A 259 -7.47 -0.32 13.54
CA THR A 259 -7.23 1.11 13.73
C THR A 259 -7.95 1.60 14.97
N LYS A 260 -7.26 2.45 15.76
CA LYS A 260 -7.80 3.07 16.98
C LYS A 260 -7.54 4.57 16.92
N GLY A 261 -8.54 5.36 17.29
CA GLY A 261 -8.44 6.82 17.35
C GLY A 261 -9.28 7.38 18.49
N ARG A 262 -9.12 8.68 18.83
CA ARG A 262 -9.84 9.34 19.94
C ARG A 262 -11.36 9.32 19.73
N ASN A 263 -11.81 9.81 18.56
CA ASN A 263 -13.23 9.96 18.23
C ASN A 263 -13.63 9.03 17.05
N VAL A 264 -12.90 7.93 16.86
CA VAL A 264 -13.15 6.98 15.80
C VAL A 264 -13.32 5.59 16.42
N ARG A 265 -14.45 4.94 16.16
CA ARG A 265 -14.68 3.57 16.61
C ARG A 265 -13.55 2.67 16.09
N GLU A 266 -13.05 1.78 16.93
CA GLU A 266 -12.07 0.77 16.50
C GLU A 266 -12.63 -0.02 15.31
N ARG A 267 -11.82 -0.12 14.26
CA ARG A 267 -12.14 -0.95 13.08
C ARG A 267 -11.12 -2.05 12.98
N VAL A 268 -11.61 -3.26 12.73
CA VAL A 268 -10.78 -4.46 12.58
C VAL A 268 -11.02 -5.04 11.20
N TRP A 269 -9.95 -5.33 10.48
CA TRP A 269 -9.99 -6.09 9.22
C TRP A 269 -9.49 -7.49 9.49
N ASN A 270 -10.30 -8.47 9.15
CA ASN A 270 -9.98 -9.88 9.29
C ASN A 270 -9.81 -10.52 7.91
N ALA A 271 -8.96 -11.52 7.86
CA ALA A 271 -8.75 -12.31 6.67
C ALA A 271 -9.91 -13.28 6.42
N THR A 272 -10.12 -13.61 5.16
CA THR A 272 -11.11 -14.55 4.66
C THR A 272 -10.44 -15.67 3.86
N LYS A 273 -10.96 -16.91 3.97
CA LYS A 273 -10.33 -18.06 3.31
C LYS A 273 -10.46 -18.10 1.78
N PRO A 274 -11.58 -17.66 1.16
CA PRO A 274 -11.75 -17.78 -0.28
C PRO A 274 -10.67 -17.03 -1.08
N GLY A 275 -10.00 -17.73 -1.99
CA GLY A 275 -8.96 -17.14 -2.85
C GLY A 275 -7.58 -16.99 -2.22
N THR A 276 -7.36 -17.53 -1.01
CA THR A 276 -6.04 -17.46 -0.35
C THR A 276 -4.99 -18.27 -1.10
N HIS A 277 -3.85 -17.65 -1.35
CA HIS A 277 -2.67 -18.31 -1.91
C HIS A 277 -1.83 -18.91 -0.78
N SER A 278 -1.83 -20.23 -0.65
CA SER A 278 -1.07 -21.00 0.34
C SER A 278 -0.23 -22.11 -0.32
N GLY A 279 0.53 -22.86 0.48
CA GLY A 279 1.27 -24.03 0.03
C GLY A 279 2.68 -23.78 -0.52
N PHE A 280 3.20 -22.57 -0.43
CA PHE A 280 4.58 -22.22 -0.81
C PHE A 280 5.22 -21.28 0.21
N PRO A 281 6.56 -21.32 0.40
CA PRO A 281 7.26 -20.38 1.27
C PRO A 281 7.28 -18.98 0.66
N MET A 282 7.29 -17.96 1.53
CA MET A 282 7.32 -16.55 1.14
C MET A 282 8.38 -15.78 1.91
N ALA A 283 8.99 -14.81 1.23
CA ALA A 283 9.83 -13.78 1.82
C ALA A 283 9.32 -12.39 1.41
N VAL A 284 9.50 -11.41 2.30
CA VAL A 284 9.20 -10.00 2.02
C VAL A 284 10.46 -9.19 2.24
N LEU A 285 10.88 -8.46 1.20
CA LEU A 285 11.98 -7.51 1.27
C LEU A 285 11.47 -6.15 1.73
N VAL A 286 12.12 -5.58 2.72
CA VAL A 286 11.81 -4.25 3.25
C VAL A 286 13.07 -3.43 3.50
N ASN A 287 12.94 -2.10 3.48
CA ASN A 287 13.98 -1.18 3.92
C ASN A 287 13.38 0.01 4.68
N HIS A 288 14.23 0.93 5.14
CA HIS A 288 13.79 2.09 5.90
C HIS A 288 12.87 3.07 5.14
N PHE A 289 12.68 2.91 3.84
CA PHE A 289 11.68 3.65 3.05
C PHE A 289 10.34 2.89 2.92
N SER A 290 10.26 1.63 3.35
CA SER A 290 9.01 0.88 3.41
C SER A 290 8.13 1.45 4.52
N ALA A 291 6.97 2.01 4.18
CA ALA A 291 6.15 2.76 5.14
C ALA A 291 4.65 2.44 5.03
N SER A 292 3.88 2.69 6.11
CA SER A 292 2.41 2.71 6.11
C SER A 292 1.78 1.39 5.62
N ALA A 293 1.13 1.37 4.44
CA ALA A 293 0.51 0.16 3.85
C ALA A 293 1.51 -0.98 3.65
N SER A 294 2.79 -0.67 3.33
CA SER A 294 3.87 -1.66 3.26
C SER A 294 4.14 -2.29 4.62
N GLU A 295 4.07 -1.50 5.69
CA GLU A 295 4.25 -1.98 7.05
C GLU A 295 3.06 -2.81 7.53
N ILE A 296 1.85 -2.48 7.08
CA ILE A 296 0.65 -3.28 7.37
C ILE A 296 0.78 -4.67 6.74
N LEU A 297 1.14 -4.74 5.45
CA LEU A 297 1.30 -6.02 4.75
C LEU A 297 2.43 -6.84 5.37
N SER A 298 3.62 -6.27 5.55
CA SER A 298 4.77 -7.00 6.10
C SER A 298 4.53 -7.44 7.54
N ALA A 299 3.97 -6.58 8.41
CA ALA A 299 3.61 -6.93 9.78
C ALA A 299 2.54 -8.03 9.85
N CYS A 300 1.53 -7.97 8.97
CA CYS A 300 0.49 -8.99 8.90
C CYS A 300 1.09 -10.36 8.53
N LEU A 301 1.89 -10.41 7.47
CA LEU A 301 2.51 -11.65 7.00
C LEU A 301 3.49 -12.22 8.05
N GLN A 302 4.24 -11.37 8.75
CA GLN A 302 5.16 -11.76 9.81
C GLN A 302 4.43 -12.33 11.03
N ASP A 303 3.44 -11.60 11.57
CA ASP A 303 2.69 -12.03 12.77
C ASP A 303 1.96 -13.36 12.54
N HIS A 304 1.44 -13.58 11.33
CA HIS A 304 0.83 -14.86 10.94
C HIS A 304 1.86 -15.93 10.55
N LYS A 305 3.15 -15.65 10.61
CA LYS A 305 4.22 -16.57 10.18
C LYS A 305 4.04 -17.06 8.75
N ARG A 306 3.41 -16.23 7.91
CA ARG A 306 3.16 -16.56 6.51
C ARG A 306 4.37 -16.28 5.62
N ALA A 307 5.14 -15.25 5.96
CA ALA A 307 6.38 -14.89 5.28
C ALA A 307 7.44 -14.48 6.30
N VAL A 308 8.69 -14.64 5.93
CA VAL A 308 9.82 -14.04 6.65
C VAL A 308 10.09 -12.64 6.10
N ILE A 309 10.52 -11.74 6.98
CA ILE A 309 10.90 -10.36 6.62
C ILE A 309 12.40 -10.26 6.56
N ILE A 310 12.92 -9.73 5.45
CA ILE A 310 14.36 -9.63 5.14
C ILE A 310 14.70 -8.20 4.76
N GLY A 311 15.85 -7.71 5.16
CA GLY A 311 16.36 -6.38 4.81
C GLY A 311 16.60 -5.49 6.01
N GLU A 312 15.99 -4.31 6.05
CA GLU A 312 16.17 -3.32 7.11
C GLU A 312 14.84 -3.01 7.82
N ARG A 313 14.92 -2.48 9.05
CA ARG A 313 13.75 -1.97 9.76
C ARG A 313 13.01 -0.94 8.91
N THR A 314 11.68 -1.02 8.86
CA THR A 314 10.83 -0.11 8.10
C THR A 314 10.73 1.29 8.75
N TRP A 315 10.03 2.21 8.10
CA TRP A 315 9.95 3.63 8.50
C TRP A 315 9.31 3.86 9.88
N GLY A 316 8.26 3.12 10.23
CA GLY A 316 7.50 3.34 11.45
C GLY A 316 6.35 4.34 11.28
N LYS A 317 5.65 4.35 10.15
CA LYS A 317 4.46 5.18 9.94
C LYS A 317 3.19 4.42 10.34
N GLY A 318 2.88 4.45 11.63
CA GLY A 318 1.70 3.81 12.20
C GLY A 318 0.47 4.71 12.33
N SER A 319 0.43 5.87 11.68
CA SER A 319 -0.69 6.82 11.70
C SER A 319 -1.61 6.66 10.48
N VAL A 320 -2.92 6.82 10.71
CA VAL A 320 -3.98 6.80 9.68
C VAL A 320 -4.39 8.21 9.37
N GLN A 321 -4.28 8.63 8.11
CA GLN A 321 -4.81 9.90 7.63
C GLN A 321 -6.13 9.68 6.92
N ASN A 322 -7.16 10.39 7.35
CA ASN A 322 -8.41 10.55 6.61
C ASN A 322 -8.34 11.80 5.75
N VAL A 323 -8.94 11.73 4.57
CA VAL A 323 -9.11 12.87 3.68
C VAL A 323 -10.53 13.38 3.87
N ILE A 324 -10.66 14.52 4.51
CA ILE A 324 -11.93 15.20 4.81
C ILE A 324 -12.08 16.29 3.77
N GLN A 325 -13.10 16.17 2.94
CA GLN A 325 -13.38 17.17 1.91
C GLN A 325 -13.85 18.47 2.53
N LEU A 326 -13.35 19.59 2.02
CA LEU A 326 -13.77 20.93 2.34
C LEU A 326 -14.26 21.62 1.06
N GLU A 327 -15.01 22.72 1.20
CA GLU A 327 -15.44 23.58 0.11
C GLU A 327 -16.12 22.78 -1.03
N GLY A 328 -17.02 21.86 -0.68
CA GLY A 328 -17.69 21.02 -1.66
C GLY A 328 -16.78 20.05 -2.42
N GLY A 329 -15.58 19.77 -1.91
CA GLY A 329 -14.60 18.86 -2.51
C GLY A 329 -13.52 19.53 -3.35
N SER A 330 -13.54 20.88 -3.43
CA SER A 330 -12.49 21.64 -4.13
C SER A 330 -11.19 21.71 -3.33
N SER A 331 -11.22 21.51 -2.01
CA SER A 331 -10.07 21.37 -1.13
C SER A 331 -10.27 20.24 -0.13
N ALA A 332 -9.25 19.87 0.64
CA ALA A 332 -9.38 18.82 1.64
C ALA A 332 -8.39 18.96 2.81
N LEU A 333 -8.78 18.42 3.97
CA LEU A 333 -7.87 18.13 5.07
C LEU A 333 -7.42 16.65 4.98
N LYS A 334 -6.14 16.43 4.91
CA LYS A 334 -5.53 15.13 5.17
C LYS A 334 -5.13 15.14 6.65
N LEU A 335 -5.95 14.53 7.50
CA LEU A 335 -5.83 14.65 8.96
C LEU A 335 -5.55 13.27 9.58
N THR A 336 -4.59 13.21 10.49
CA THR A 336 -4.33 12.03 11.31
C THR A 336 -5.46 11.83 12.32
N THR A 337 -6.22 10.75 12.18
CA THR A 337 -7.41 10.48 13.00
C THR A 337 -7.30 9.20 13.82
N ALA A 338 -6.36 8.32 13.50
CA ALA A 338 -6.19 7.02 14.16
C ALA A 338 -4.75 6.51 14.01
N SER A 339 -4.44 5.45 14.72
CA SER A 339 -3.20 4.68 14.59
C SER A 339 -3.46 3.24 14.14
N TYR A 340 -2.48 2.65 13.45
CA TYR A 340 -2.50 1.24 13.05
C TYR A 340 -1.97 0.33 14.15
N HIS A 341 -2.63 -0.81 14.29
CA HIS A 341 -2.19 -1.90 15.14
C HIS A 341 -2.10 -3.18 14.33
N ARG A 342 -0.93 -3.83 14.38
CA ARG A 342 -0.66 -5.10 13.71
C ARG A 342 -1.45 -6.25 14.35
N PRO A 343 -1.53 -7.46 13.77
CA PRO A 343 -2.30 -8.57 14.33
C PRO A 343 -2.02 -8.86 15.80
N SER A 344 -0.77 -8.74 16.23
CA SER A 344 -0.36 -8.90 17.64
C SER A 344 -0.85 -7.79 18.58
N GLY A 345 -1.55 -6.77 18.09
CA GLY A 345 -2.03 -5.63 18.87
C GLY A 345 -1.00 -4.51 19.05
N ARG A 346 0.25 -4.70 18.67
CA ARG A 346 1.30 -3.68 18.79
C ARG A 346 1.11 -2.55 17.81
N ASN A 347 1.45 -1.33 18.23
CA ASN A 347 1.47 -0.16 17.34
C ASN A 347 2.74 -0.21 16.46
N ILE A 348 2.61 0.22 15.20
CA ILE A 348 3.73 0.33 14.25
C ILE A 348 4.44 1.68 14.38
N HIS A 349 3.80 2.69 14.98
CA HIS A 349 4.24 4.08 14.93
C HIS A 349 5.57 4.33 15.64
N ARG A 350 6.46 5.05 14.98
CA ARG A 350 7.67 5.64 15.55
C ARG A 350 7.35 7.03 16.08
N PHE A 351 7.35 7.20 17.39
CA PHE A 351 7.15 8.50 18.03
C PHE A 351 8.41 9.38 17.95
N PRO A 352 8.30 10.71 18.05
CA PRO A 352 9.46 11.61 17.89
C PRO A 352 10.63 11.32 18.83
N LYS A 353 10.36 10.76 20.02
CA LYS A 353 11.38 10.42 21.03
C LYS A 353 11.75 8.93 21.03
N SER A 354 11.28 8.15 20.03
CA SER A 354 11.60 6.71 19.96
C SER A 354 13.09 6.48 19.74
N LYS A 355 13.64 5.60 20.59
CA LYS A 355 15.03 5.14 20.52
C LYS A 355 15.15 3.96 19.54
N PRO A 356 16.35 3.65 19.04
CA PRO A 356 16.56 2.45 18.21
C PRO A 356 16.15 1.13 18.89
N SER A 357 16.23 1.07 20.23
CA SER A 357 15.82 -0.08 21.05
C SER A 357 14.32 -0.25 21.17
N ASP A 358 13.53 0.78 20.90
CA ASP A 358 12.08 0.75 21.07
C ASP A 358 11.40 -0.07 19.97
N VAL A 359 10.20 -0.56 20.28
CA VAL A 359 9.42 -1.37 19.32
C VAL A 359 8.56 -0.47 18.44
N TRP A 360 8.97 -0.27 17.20
CA TRP A 360 8.24 0.45 16.16
C TRP A 360 8.57 -0.13 14.78
N GLY A 361 7.75 0.15 13.76
CA GLY A 361 7.94 -0.38 12.42
C GLY A 361 7.86 -1.90 12.35
N VAL A 362 8.44 -2.45 11.32
CA VAL A 362 8.61 -3.90 11.13
C VAL A 362 10.09 -4.22 11.07
N MET A 363 10.55 -5.05 11.98
CA MET A 363 11.94 -5.55 12.01
C MET A 363 12.07 -6.77 11.10
N PRO A 364 13.19 -6.95 10.41
CA PRO A 364 13.52 -8.24 9.81
C PRO A 364 13.51 -9.36 10.84
N ASP A 365 13.23 -10.57 10.40
CA ASP A 365 13.27 -11.75 11.27
C ASP A 365 14.71 -12.06 11.70
N LYS A 366 14.85 -12.78 12.81
CA LYS A 366 16.16 -13.07 13.41
C LYS A 366 17.12 -13.72 12.41
N GLY A 367 18.28 -13.10 12.18
CA GLY A 367 19.30 -13.55 11.24
C GLY A 367 19.03 -13.19 9.77
N LEU A 368 18.00 -12.38 9.52
CA LEU A 368 17.61 -11.92 8.17
C LEU A 368 17.73 -10.40 8.01
N GLU A 369 18.33 -9.70 8.97
CA GLU A 369 18.71 -8.31 8.83
C GLU A 369 19.89 -8.20 7.87
N VAL A 370 19.72 -7.43 6.78
CA VAL A 370 20.74 -7.16 5.76
C VAL A 370 20.70 -5.68 5.45
N LYS A 371 21.69 -4.93 5.92
CA LYS A 371 21.77 -3.49 5.71
C LYS A 371 22.46 -3.18 4.38
N MET A 372 21.94 -2.21 3.66
CA MET A 372 22.60 -1.61 2.51
C MET A 372 23.29 -0.32 2.95
N THR A 373 24.54 -0.13 2.52
CA THR A 373 25.21 1.16 2.65
C THR A 373 24.53 2.20 1.72
N ARG A 374 24.83 3.47 1.92
CA ARG A 374 24.38 4.52 1.00
C ARG A 374 24.86 4.27 -0.44
N ILE A 375 26.05 3.75 -0.60
CA ILE A 375 26.62 3.41 -1.91
C ILE A 375 25.83 2.25 -2.53
N ASP A 376 25.55 1.19 -1.76
CA ASP A 376 24.75 0.06 -2.26
C ASP A 376 23.37 0.49 -2.69
N MET A 377 22.73 1.41 -1.96
CA MET A 377 21.42 1.96 -2.35
C MET A 377 21.47 2.74 -3.67
N ILE A 378 22.52 3.53 -3.89
CA ILE A 378 22.73 4.25 -5.16
C ILE A 378 22.93 3.25 -6.30
N ARG A 379 23.81 2.25 -6.09
CA ARG A 379 24.06 1.17 -7.09
C ARG A 379 22.79 0.36 -7.36
N TYR A 380 22.00 0.03 -6.33
CA TYR A 380 20.70 -0.62 -6.49
C TYR A 380 19.75 0.21 -7.36
N GLN A 381 19.62 1.52 -7.08
CA GLN A 381 18.76 2.40 -7.87
C GLN A 381 19.20 2.50 -9.32
N GLU A 382 20.52 2.57 -9.56
CA GLU A 382 21.06 2.56 -10.92
C GLU A 382 20.82 1.24 -11.63
N TYR A 383 21.07 0.12 -10.95
CA TYR A 383 20.76 -1.23 -11.44
C TYR A 383 19.29 -1.37 -11.82
N ARG A 384 18.36 -0.91 -10.96
CA ARG A 384 16.92 -0.94 -11.27
C ARG A 384 16.56 -0.02 -12.41
N ARG A 385 17.14 1.19 -12.46
CA ARG A 385 16.90 2.13 -13.56
C ARG A 385 17.27 1.55 -14.92
N GLN A 386 18.28 0.70 -14.96
CA GLN A 386 18.69 0.03 -16.20
C GLN A 386 17.79 -1.16 -16.55
N ARG A 387 17.24 -1.85 -15.58
CA ARG A 387 16.38 -3.03 -15.80
C ARG A 387 14.90 -2.71 -15.98
N ASP A 388 14.44 -1.60 -15.43
CA ASP A 388 13.03 -1.17 -15.49
C ASP A 388 12.73 -0.38 -16.78
N VAL A 389 13.39 -0.71 -17.87
CA VAL A 389 13.31 -0.02 -19.15
C VAL A 389 12.92 -0.98 -20.25
N ILE A 390 11.93 -0.60 -21.07
CA ILE A 390 11.63 -1.27 -22.33
C ILE A 390 12.68 -0.84 -23.34
N ARG A 391 13.37 -1.79 -23.95
CA ARG A 391 14.43 -1.55 -24.92
C ARG A 391 14.55 -2.71 -25.91
N ASP A 392 15.12 -2.41 -27.07
CA ASP A 392 15.35 -3.40 -28.14
C ASP A 392 16.55 -4.32 -27.87
N GLU A 393 17.38 -4.00 -26.87
CA GLU A 393 18.62 -4.72 -26.52
C GLU A 393 18.61 -5.17 -25.07
N ASP A 394 19.35 -6.18 -24.74
CA ASP A 394 19.57 -6.62 -23.37
C ASP A 394 20.08 -5.49 -22.46
N PRO A 395 19.68 -5.45 -21.19
CA PRO A 395 20.20 -4.44 -20.28
C PRO A 395 21.72 -4.59 -20.13
N PRO A 396 22.45 -3.47 -19.94
CA PRO A 396 23.91 -3.51 -19.72
C PRO A 396 24.26 -4.49 -18.62
N LYS A 397 25.33 -5.25 -18.81
CA LYS A 397 25.87 -6.13 -17.77
C LYS A 397 26.23 -5.28 -16.56
N SER A 398 25.82 -5.72 -15.39
CA SER A 398 26.08 -5.05 -14.13
C SER A 398 26.84 -5.99 -13.19
N ASP A 399 27.83 -5.46 -12.48
CA ASP A 399 28.56 -6.13 -11.40
C ASP A 399 27.83 -5.99 -10.05
N PHE A 400 26.69 -5.31 -10.02
CA PHE A 400 25.90 -5.13 -8.81
C PHE A 400 25.24 -6.43 -8.39
N VAL A 401 25.45 -6.82 -7.12
CA VAL A 401 24.79 -7.93 -6.48
C VAL A 401 23.79 -7.40 -5.45
N ASP A 402 22.50 -7.68 -5.63
CA ASP A 402 21.46 -7.38 -4.66
C ASP A 402 21.55 -8.37 -3.49
N ILE A 403 22.31 -8.01 -2.47
CA ILE A 403 22.55 -8.87 -1.29
C ILE A 403 21.29 -9.19 -0.50
N GLN A 404 20.27 -8.30 -0.49
CA GLN A 404 18.99 -8.55 0.18
C GLN A 404 18.15 -9.54 -0.62
N LEU A 405 18.10 -9.41 -1.94
CA LEU A 405 17.41 -10.35 -2.82
C LEU A 405 18.10 -11.71 -2.81
N ALA A 406 19.43 -11.76 -2.87
CA ALA A 406 20.20 -12.99 -2.76
C ALA A 406 19.91 -13.74 -1.45
N LYS A 407 19.81 -13.01 -0.33
CA LYS A 407 19.44 -13.58 0.98
C LYS A 407 18.03 -14.18 0.97
N ALA A 408 17.08 -13.55 0.28
CA ALA A 408 15.71 -14.04 0.15
C ALA A 408 15.65 -15.31 -0.70
N VAL A 409 16.35 -15.34 -1.82
CA VAL A 409 16.48 -16.53 -2.69
C VAL A 409 17.08 -17.69 -1.91
N ASP A 410 18.15 -17.48 -1.19
CA ASP A 410 18.84 -18.47 -0.36
C ASP A 410 17.92 -19.07 0.72
N HIS A 411 17.15 -18.19 1.39
CA HIS A 411 16.18 -18.61 2.39
C HIS A 411 15.09 -19.50 1.77
N LEU A 412 14.51 -19.07 0.63
CA LEU A 412 13.46 -19.85 -0.05
C LEU A 412 14.00 -21.17 -0.57
N ASN A 413 15.21 -21.20 -1.13
CA ASN A 413 15.85 -22.44 -1.57
C ASN A 413 16.03 -23.44 -0.42
N THR A 414 16.39 -22.94 0.75
CA THR A 414 16.53 -23.77 1.94
C THR A 414 15.15 -24.31 2.39
N ALA A 415 14.10 -23.47 2.34
CA ALA A 415 12.74 -23.88 2.69
C ALA A 415 12.11 -24.87 1.69
N LEU A 416 12.53 -24.84 0.43
CA LEU A 416 12.06 -25.72 -0.64
C LEU A 416 12.77 -27.08 -0.67
N LYS A 417 13.91 -27.22 0.02
CA LYS A 417 14.59 -28.53 0.12
C LYS A 417 13.67 -29.54 0.83
N PRO A 418 13.60 -30.80 0.34
CA PRO A 418 12.85 -31.84 1.03
C PRO A 418 13.37 -31.98 2.46
N LYS A 419 12.47 -31.90 3.45
CA LYS A 419 12.86 -32.23 4.83
C LYS A 419 13.41 -33.65 4.85
N PRO A 420 14.54 -33.93 5.51
CA PRO A 420 15.01 -35.29 5.71
C PRO A 420 13.84 -36.09 6.31
N LYS A 421 13.49 -37.21 5.67
CA LYS A 421 12.52 -38.16 6.24
C LYS A 421 13.06 -38.57 7.61
N ASP A 422 12.35 -38.28 8.67
CA ASP A 422 12.67 -38.79 10.01
C ASP A 422 12.86 -40.29 9.85
N LYS A 423 14.09 -40.78 10.14
CA LYS A 423 14.32 -42.21 10.23
C LYS A 423 13.38 -42.75 11.30
N PRO A 424 12.62 -43.81 11.02
CA PRO A 424 11.74 -44.39 12.01
C PRO A 424 12.58 -44.71 13.26
N LYS A 425 12.16 -44.21 14.42
CA LYS A 425 12.78 -44.55 15.71
C LYS A 425 12.73 -46.07 15.80
N LYS A 426 13.89 -46.73 15.75
CA LYS A 426 14.00 -48.14 16.03
C LYS A 426 13.51 -48.33 17.47
N ASP A 427 12.34 -48.98 17.59
CA ASP A 427 11.85 -49.45 18.90
C ASP A 427 12.91 -50.37 19.49
N LYS A 428 13.57 -49.92 20.53
CA LYS A 428 14.37 -50.78 21.40
C LYS A 428 13.40 -51.71 22.10
N LYS A 429 13.18 -52.91 21.51
CA LYS A 429 12.62 -54.05 22.26
C LYS A 429 13.55 -54.34 23.44
N GLY A 430 13.11 -53.96 24.61
CA GLY A 430 13.80 -54.32 25.84
C GLY A 430 13.63 -55.79 26.11
N ASP A 431 14.76 -56.50 26.18
CA ASP A 431 14.89 -57.86 26.71
C ASP A 431 14.41 -57.90 28.17
N LYS A 432 13.22 -58.46 28.39
CA LYS A 432 12.80 -58.89 29.71
C LYS A 432 13.43 -60.23 30.03
N LYS A 433 14.54 -60.24 30.74
CA LYS A 433 15.03 -61.42 31.48
C LYS A 433 14.03 -61.77 32.61
N LYS A 434 13.43 -62.97 32.47
CA LYS A 434 12.73 -63.67 33.57
C LYS A 434 13.67 -63.88 34.75
N LYS A 435 13.22 -63.50 35.94
CA LYS A 435 13.65 -64.15 37.18
C LYS A 435 12.43 -64.44 38.03
N ASP A 436 12.28 -65.72 38.28
CA ASP A 436 11.29 -66.38 39.14
C ASP A 436 11.50 -66.15 40.61
N LYS A 437 10.37 -66.38 41.36
CA LYS A 437 10.19 -66.86 42.75
C LYS A 437 10.16 -65.82 43.88
N LYS A 438 9.09 -65.61 44.54
CA LYS A 438 8.43 -66.40 45.64
C LYS A 438 7.38 -65.54 46.33
N LYS A 439 6.18 -66.12 46.51
CA LYS A 439 5.19 -65.77 47.55
C LYS A 439 5.69 -66.35 48.91
N PRO A 440 5.10 -66.04 50.09
CA PRO A 440 3.72 -65.66 50.40
C PRO A 440 3.56 -64.72 51.62
N GLY A 441 2.31 -64.36 51.92
CA GLY A 441 1.85 -64.08 53.31
C GLY A 441 0.96 -62.87 53.49
N ASP A 442 -0.31 -63.11 53.42
CA ASP A 442 -1.40 -62.87 54.39
C ASP A 442 -1.49 -61.55 55.19
N LYS A 443 -2.60 -60.97 55.12
CA LYS A 443 -3.72 -60.72 56.09
C LYS A 443 -4.34 -59.34 55.96
N LYS A 444 -5.59 -59.39 55.57
CA LYS A 444 -6.83 -59.00 56.25
C LYS A 444 -7.15 -57.57 56.52
N LYS A 445 -8.36 -57.28 55.97
CA LYS A 445 -9.54 -56.60 56.61
C LYS A 445 -9.44 -55.07 56.67
N SER A 446 -10.46 -54.33 56.48
CA SER A 446 -11.93 -54.45 56.49
C SER A 446 -12.50 -53.12 55.94
N ASP A 447 -13.51 -53.25 55.23
CA ASP A 447 -14.89 -52.87 55.47
C ASP A 447 -15.33 -51.45 55.14
N LYS A 448 -16.31 -51.47 54.27
CA LYS A 448 -17.67 -50.86 54.34
C LYS A 448 -17.72 -49.37 54.08
N LYS A 449 -18.65 -48.89 53.37
CA LYS A 449 -19.99 -49.22 52.88
C LYS A 449 -20.42 -48.04 51.96
N LYS A 450 -21.04 -48.36 50.86
CA LYS A 450 -22.46 -48.09 50.51
C LYS A 450 -22.87 -46.60 50.59
N SER A 451 -23.62 -46.11 49.76
CA SER A 451 -24.75 -46.46 48.90
C SER A 451 -25.16 -45.21 48.09
N ASP A 452 -25.62 -45.30 47.07
CA ASP A 452 -26.79 -45.66 46.30
C ASP A 452 -27.34 -44.46 45.50
N LYS A 453 -27.49 -44.74 44.23
CA LYS A 453 -28.71 -44.67 43.41
C LYS A 453 -29.54 -43.38 43.38
N LYS A 454 -29.81 -42.86 42.21
CA LYS A 454 -30.93 -43.12 41.27
C LYS A 454 -30.89 -42.05 40.20
N LYS A 455 -30.80 -42.34 38.93
CA LYS A 455 -31.86 -42.67 37.95
C LYS A 455 -33.12 -41.79 38.08
N THR A 456 -33.43 -41.06 37.04
CA THR A 456 -34.46 -41.29 36.01
C THR A 456 -34.56 -40.06 35.14
N ASP A 457 -34.46 -40.19 33.93
CA ASP A 457 -35.34 -40.56 32.82
C ASP A 457 -36.07 -39.34 32.17
N LYS A 458 -35.80 -39.23 30.90
CA LYS A 458 -36.69 -39.00 29.75
C LYS A 458 -37.65 -37.80 29.73
N LYS A 459 -37.59 -36.97 28.70
CA LYS A 459 -38.47 -37.03 27.56
C LYS A 459 -38.28 -35.85 26.60
N LYS A 460 -38.00 -36.13 25.34
CA LYS A 460 -38.50 -35.45 24.16
C LYS A 460 -39.95 -35.97 23.95
N PRO A 461 -40.80 -35.43 23.06
CA PRO A 461 -40.65 -34.60 21.90
C PRO A 461 -41.83 -33.60 21.67
N GLY A 462 -41.80 -32.92 20.51
CA GLY A 462 -42.98 -32.30 19.87
C GLY A 462 -42.64 -31.04 19.09
N GLU A 463 -42.41 -31.12 17.95
CA GLU A 463 -42.93 -31.00 16.59
C GLU A 463 -44.14 -30.07 16.39
N LYS A 464 -44.02 -29.29 15.27
CA LYS A 464 -45.07 -28.73 14.39
C LYS A 464 -45.57 -27.35 14.80
N LYS A 465 -45.67 -26.35 13.89
CA LYS A 465 -46.15 -26.30 12.51
C LYS A 465 -45.87 -24.89 11.93
N LYS A 466 -45.48 -24.81 10.66
CA LYS A 466 -45.95 -23.78 9.71
C LYS A 466 -47.45 -23.98 9.43
N PRO A 467 -48.21 -23.08 8.87
CA PRO A 467 -48.03 -22.40 7.61
C PRO A 467 -48.73 -21.00 7.45
N GLY A 468 -48.55 -20.44 6.30
CA GLY A 468 -49.57 -19.78 5.46
C GLY A 468 -49.22 -18.33 5.13
N GLU A 469 -48.81 -18.04 3.99
CA GLU A 469 -49.38 -17.79 2.67
C GLU A 469 -50.27 -16.52 2.54
N LYS A 470 -49.87 -15.72 1.50
CA LYS A 470 -50.69 -14.96 0.53
C LYS A 470 -51.23 -13.59 1.00
N LYS A 471 -51.13 -12.53 0.24
CA LYS A 471 -51.40 -12.22 -1.17
C LYS A 471 -51.02 -10.77 -1.45
N LYS A 472 -50.45 -10.49 -2.62
CA LYS A 472 -50.99 -9.77 -3.81
C LYS A 472 -51.60 -8.39 -3.58
N SER A 473 -51.11 -7.47 -4.28
CA SER A 473 -51.46 -6.63 -5.45
C SER A 473 -51.48 -5.18 -5.01
N ASP A 474 -51.06 -4.16 -5.76
CA ASP A 474 -51.50 -3.80 -7.09
C ASP A 474 -50.61 -2.75 -7.74
N LYS A 475 -50.60 -2.82 -9.03
CA LYS A 475 -50.13 -1.83 -9.98
C LYS A 475 -50.81 -0.47 -9.82
N LYS A 476 -50.05 0.63 -10.04
CA LYS A 476 -50.55 1.76 -10.82
C LYS A 476 -49.47 2.41 -11.65
N LYS A 477 -49.65 2.35 -12.94
CA LYS A 477 -49.12 3.18 -14.00
C LYS A 477 -49.77 4.58 -13.95
N SER A 478 -49.03 5.61 -14.31
CA SER A 478 -49.47 6.79 -15.08
C SER A 478 -48.21 7.53 -15.51
N ASP A 479 -47.81 7.43 -16.71
CA ASP A 479 -48.05 8.22 -17.92
C ASP A 479 -47.70 9.72 -17.85
N SER A 480 -46.66 10.00 -18.66
CA SER A 480 -46.53 11.10 -19.62
C SER A 480 -46.66 12.55 -19.16
N LYS A 481 -45.59 13.33 -19.45
CA LYS A 481 -45.69 14.45 -20.39
C LYS A 481 -44.31 15.14 -20.54
N LYS A 482 -43.77 15.09 -21.75
CA LYS A 482 -42.94 16.17 -22.29
C LYS A 482 -43.83 17.34 -22.65
N PRO A 483 -43.35 18.57 -22.54
CA PRO A 483 -43.07 19.41 -23.69
C PRO A 483 -41.80 20.26 -23.46
N GLY A 484 -41.10 20.81 -24.39
CA GLY A 484 -41.32 21.37 -25.69
C GLY A 484 -40.22 22.35 -25.92
N LYS A 485 -39.56 22.24 -27.05
CA LYS A 485 -38.51 23.16 -27.57
C LYS A 485 -39.03 24.60 -27.64
N LYS A 486 -38.17 25.58 -27.25
CA LYS A 486 -38.17 26.93 -27.86
C LYS A 486 -36.73 27.36 -28.15
N LYS A 487 -36.47 27.63 -29.39
CA LYS A 487 -35.33 28.30 -29.99
C LYS A 487 -35.56 29.81 -30.02
N PRO A 488 -34.62 30.59 -30.46
CA PRO A 488 -34.08 31.79 -29.81
C PRO A 488 -34.55 33.10 -30.43
N ALA A 489 -34.32 34.17 -29.73
CA ALA A 489 -34.44 35.51 -30.35
C ALA A 489 -33.07 36.24 -30.20
N THR A 490 -32.53 36.54 -31.34
CA THR A 490 -31.49 37.51 -31.62
C THR A 490 -31.93 38.91 -31.26
N SER A 491 -31.11 39.72 -30.62
CA SER A 491 -31.12 41.17 -30.83
C SER A 491 -29.66 41.71 -30.76
N LYS A 492 -29.27 42.27 -31.86
CA LYS A 492 -28.15 43.20 -32.03
C LYS A 492 -28.50 44.52 -31.33
N THR A 493 -27.54 45.18 -30.73
CA THR A 493 -27.21 46.62 -30.90
C THR A 493 -25.99 46.92 -30.03
N LYS A 494 -24.92 47.30 -30.62
CA LYS A 494 -24.24 48.61 -30.77
C LYS A 494 -24.10 49.43 -29.50
N GLY A 495 -22.87 49.68 -29.13
CA GLY A 495 -22.34 50.66 -28.19
C GLY A 495 -20.89 50.30 -27.88
#